data_8fe62deb1f2e0f9fbfb8f108160559e5
#
_entry.id   8fe62deb1f2e0f9fbfb8f108160559e5
#
_cell.length_a   1.000
_cell.length_b   1.000
_cell.length_c   1.000
_cell.angle_alpha   90.00
_cell.angle_beta   90.00
_cell.angle_gamma   90.00
#
_symmetry.space_group_name_H-M   'P 1'
#
loop_
_entity.id
_entity.type
_entity.pdbx_description
1 polymer ?
#
loop_
_entity_poly.entity_id
_entity_poly.type
_entity_poly.pdbx_seq_one_letter_code
_entity_poly.pdbx_strand_id
1 'polypeptide(L)'
;MSDTIAAVATGGSVSAIGIVRVSGSLSAPLMDALFRPADGKAMSQHRDRQLVYGKLLDEKGRTLDLCLCTLSRAPRSYTGEDTAELQCHGSPVVLRSALEALFALGARQAEAGEFTKRAFLNGRMDLTQAEAVVDIIDAETPLAARNAASQLGGAISRRTEEIYRHLTHICSHYHAVLDYPDEDIPPFTLAEYAAVLDASIRSLEQLLATFSRGQFLEKGVRTAILGRPNAGKSSLLNALLGYERAIVTDIPGTTRDTLSERCLLGGVALRLTDTAGVRETADAVESLGVERAVAAAEEAQLVIAVFDLSRPWDAEDDAVLALAERCAVRIAAANKSDCAPRWDAARLSAHFDSVCIVSAKEKTGLDALGAAVAAAFPMPEADSGEILTNARQADAVRRALEYLRGAREAMAAGFAPDAVLTECEGAMDALGALSGRSVREDVTQEIFSRFCVGK
;
A
#
# COMPACT_ATOMS: atom_id res chain seq x y z
N MET A 1 7.24 -5.61 -31.96
CA MET A 1 5.83 -5.40 -31.62
C MET A 1 5.59 -6.12 -30.30
N SER A 2 5.02 -5.47 -29.30
CA SER A 2 4.64 -6.14 -28.07
C SER A 2 3.57 -7.18 -28.39
N ASP A 3 3.64 -8.35 -27.79
CA ASP A 3 2.64 -9.40 -27.89
C ASP A 3 1.32 -8.94 -27.22
N THR A 4 0.22 -9.59 -27.54
CA THR A 4 -1.08 -9.26 -26.94
C THR A 4 -1.35 -10.17 -25.75
N ILE A 5 -1.68 -9.56 -24.62
CA ILE A 5 -1.98 -10.24 -23.35
C ILE A 5 -3.46 -10.16 -23.01
N ALA A 6 -3.92 -11.18 -22.29
CA ALA A 6 -5.28 -11.22 -21.74
C ALA A 6 -5.29 -11.82 -20.33
N ALA A 7 -6.18 -11.34 -19.48
CA ALA A 7 -6.42 -11.90 -18.15
C ALA A 7 -7.82 -11.54 -17.63
N VAL A 8 -8.29 -12.29 -16.63
CA VAL A 8 -9.44 -11.88 -15.81
C VAL A 8 -8.98 -10.75 -14.90
N ALA A 9 -9.63 -9.59 -15.00
CA ALA A 9 -9.28 -8.38 -14.22
C ALA A 9 -10.10 -8.23 -12.93
N THR A 10 -11.14 -9.03 -12.74
CA THR A 10 -11.97 -9.11 -11.53
C THR A 10 -11.56 -10.31 -10.67
N GLY A 11 -12.01 -10.34 -9.42
CA GLY A 11 -11.73 -11.49 -8.54
C GLY A 11 -12.20 -12.83 -9.09
N GLY A 12 -11.57 -13.92 -8.67
CA GLY A 12 -11.84 -15.29 -9.17
C GLY A 12 -13.10 -15.95 -8.60
N SER A 13 -13.82 -15.33 -7.67
CA SER A 13 -15.06 -15.84 -7.10
C SER A 13 -16.27 -15.53 -7.98
N VAL A 14 -17.35 -16.29 -7.81
CA VAL A 14 -18.63 -16.03 -8.49
C VAL A 14 -19.12 -14.63 -8.13
N SER A 15 -19.43 -13.82 -9.15
CA SER A 15 -19.90 -12.45 -9.01
C SER A 15 -20.96 -12.11 -10.07
N ALA A 16 -21.63 -10.98 -9.91
CA ALA A 16 -22.62 -10.55 -10.93
C ALA A 16 -21.93 -10.19 -12.27
N ILE A 17 -20.74 -9.58 -12.20
CA ILE A 17 -19.96 -9.14 -13.37
C ILE A 17 -18.52 -9.64 -13.24
N GLY A 18 -18.00 -10.20 -14.33
CA GLY A 18 -16.59 -10.54 -14.47
C GLY A 18 -16.01 -9.85 -15.70
N ILE A 19 -14.79 -9.32 -15.58
CA ILE A 19 -14.12 -8.58 -16.65
C ILE A 19 -12.92 -9.36 -17.15
N VAL A 20 -12.86 -9.62 -18.45
CA VAL A 20 -11.66 -10.06 -19.15
C VAL A 20 -11.05 -8.87 -19.86
N ARG A 21 -9.79 -8.58 -19.54
CA ARG A 21 -9.02 -7.47 -20.12
C ARG A 21 -8.00 -7.99 -21.13
N VAL A 22 -7.84 -7.25 -22.22
CA VAL A 22 -6.88 -7.52 -23.30
C VAL A 22 -6.05 -6.26 -23.53
N SER A 23 -4.74 -6.39 -23.79
CA SER A 23 -3.85 -5.28 -24.17
C SER A 23 -2.84 -5.73 -25.23
N GLY A 24 -2.65 -4.92 -26.25
CA GLY A 24 -1.72 -5.14 -27.35
C GLY A 24 -2.37 -4.96 -28.71
N SER A 25 -1.58 -5.11 -29.77
CA SER A 25 -1.96 -4.81 -31.15
C SER A 25 -3.11 -5.66 -31.71
N LEU A 26 -3.36 -6.85 -31.13
CA LEU A 26 -4.47 -7.71 -31.53
C LEU A 26 -5.78 -7.41 -30.80
N SER A 27 -5.85 -6.42 -29.90
CA SER A 27 -7.08 -6.14 -29.13
C SER A 27 -8.30 -5.91 -30.00
N ALA A 28 -8.22 -5.07 -31.03
CA ALA A 28 -9.34 -4.83 -31.94
C ALA A 28 -9.66 -6.04 -32.85
N PRO A 29 -8.69 -6.71 -33.52
CA PRO A 29 -8.93 -7.93 -34.28
C PRO A 29 -9.57 -9.06 -33.47
N LEU A 30 -9.14 -9.25 -32.22
CA LEU A 30 -9.70 -10.27 -31.34
C LEU A 30 -11.18 -9.99 -30.99
N MET A 31 -11.52 -8.72 -30.74
CA MET A 31 -12.91 -8.33 -30.48
C MET A 31 -13.76 -8.48 -31.73
N ASP A 32 -13.26 -8.16 -32.92
CA ASP A 32 -13.99 -8.37 -34.19
C ASP A 32 -14.21 -9.87 -34.47
N ALA A 33 -13.32 -10.74 -34.01
CA ALA A 33 -13.45 -12.19 -34.18
C ALA A 33 -14.42 -12.81 -33.18
N LEU A 34 -14.39 -12.43 -31.90
CA LEU A 34 -15.09 -13.11 -30.80
C LEU A 34 -16.33 -12.38 -30.31
N PHE A 35 -16.54 -11.13 -30.66
CA PHE A 35 -17.69 -10.38 -30.19
C PHE A 35 -18.56 -9.92 -31.37
N ARG A 36 -19.85 -10.08 -31.23
CA ARG A 36 -20.87 -9.70 -32.24
C ARG A 36 -21.78 -8.64 -31.63
N PRO A 37 -21.55 -7.34 -31.92
CA PRO A 37 -22.43 -6.27 -31.51
C PRO A 37 -23.86 -6.46 -31.98
N ALA A 38 -24.84 -6.04 -31.17
CA ALA A 38 -26.25 -6.16 -31.49
C ALA A 38 -26.69 -5.34 -32.70
N ASP A 39 -25.94 -4.27 -33.02
CA ASP A 39 -26.20 -3.42 -34.20
C ASP A 39 -25.59 -3.96 -35.51
N GLY A 40 -24.89 -5.10 -35.44
CA GLY A 40 -24.32 -5.79 -36.61
C GLY A 40 -23.01 -5.23 -37.15
N LYS A 41 -22.46 -4.16 -36.54
CA LYS A 41 -21.14 -3.60 -36.91
C LYS A 41 -20.02 -4.39 -36.26
N ALA A 42 -18.82 -4.34 -36.84
CA ALA A 42 -17.62 -4.84 -36.14
C ALA A 42 -17.28 -3.97 -34.94
N MET A 43 -16.66 -4.54 -33.89
CA MET A 43 -16.29 -3.79 -32.70
C MET A 43 -15.30 -2.65 -33.02
N SER A 44 -14.40 -2.87 -33.97
CA SER A 44 -13.44 -1.86 -34.46
C SER A 44 -14.09 -0.64 -35.13
N GLN A 45 -15.34 -0.72 -35.56
CA GLN A 45 -16.10 0.37 -36.18
C GLN A 45 -16.79 1.29 -35.15
N HIS A 46 -16.84 0.88 -33.88
CA HIS A 46 -17.41 1.69 -32.82
C HIS A 46 -16.45 2.78 -32.36
N ARG A 47 -17.00 3.79 -31.70
CA ARG A 47 -16.21 4.88 -31.13
C ARG A 47 -15.28 4.35 -30.04
N ASP A 48 -14.14 4.99 -29.91
CA ASP A 48 -13.19 4.75 -28.83
C ASP A 48 -13.88 4.88 -27.46
N ARG A 49 -13.69 3.88 -26.58
CA ARG A 49 -14.28 3.78 -25.23
C ARG A 49 -15.81 3.73 -25.19
N GLN A 50 -16.44 3.37 -26.28
CA GLN A 50 -17.87 3.11 -26.29
C GLN A 50 -18.16 1.72 -25.73
N LEU A 51 -19.10 1.64 -24.80
CA LEU A 51 -19.60 0.38 -24.28
C LEU A 51 -20.68 -0.16 -25.22
N VAL A 52 -20.49 -1.35 -25.73
CA VAL A 52 -21.33 -1.96 -26.77
C VAL A 52 -21.89 -3.28 -26.28
N TYR A 53 -23.22 -3.48 -26.39
CA TYR A 53 -23.88 -4.73 -26.08
C TYR A 53 -23.82 -5.70 -27.27
N GLY A 54 -23.56 -6.99 -26.98
CA GLY A 54 -23.47 -8.01 -28.02
C GLY A 54 -23.33 -9.43 -27.48
N LYS A 55 -23.00 -10.33 -28.39
CA LYS A 55 -22.77 -11.76 -28.12
C LYS A 55 -21.27 -12.03 -28.09
N LEU A 56 -20.79 -12.59 -26.99
CA LEU A 56 -19.47 -13.19 -26.90
C LEU A 56 -19.53 -14.61 -27.44
N LEU A 57 -18.60 -14.98 -28.30
CA LEU A 57 -18.51 -16.29 -28.92
C LEU A 57 -17.33 -17.09 -28.37
N ASP A 58 -17.46 -18.41 -28.36
CA ASP A 58 -16.34 -19.32 -28.16
C ASP A 58 -15.54 -19.53 -29.48
N GLU A 59 -14.46 -20.30 -29.40
CA GLU A 59 -13.61 -20.65 -30.56
C GLU A 59 -14.35 -21.34 -31.70
N LYS A 60 -15.50 -21.95 -31.41
CA LYS A 60 -16.38 -22.67 -32.39
C LYS A 60 -17.51 -21.79 -32.92
N GLY A 61 -17.53 -20.51 -32.57
CA GLY A 61 -18.56 -19.57 -32.99
C GLY A 61 -19.89 -19.71 -32.25
N ARG A 62 -19.97 -20.46 -31.15
CA ARG A 62 -21.19 -20.63 -30.35
C ARG A 62 -21.26 -19.48 -29.32
N THR A 63 -22.45 -19.01 -29.04
CA THR A 63 -22.65 -17.95 -28.03
C THR A 63 -22.27 -18.48 -26.65
N LEU A 64 -21.29 -17.81 -26.06
CA LEU A 64 -20.80 -18.07 -24.70
C LEU A 64 -21.54 -17.19 -23.66
N ASP A 65 -21.77 -15.92 -24.01
CA ASP A 65 -22.46 -14.97 -23.12
C ASP A 65 -23.07 -13.81 -23.92
N LEU A 66 -24.01 -13.11 -23.29
CA LEU A 66 -24.58 -11.85 -23.77
C LEU A 66 -24.04 -10.75 -22.83
N CYS A 67 -23.09 -9.97 -23.30
CA CYS A 67 -22.32 -9.11 -22.45
C CYS A 67 -22.00 -7.74 -23.09
N LEU A 68 -21.23 -6.92 -22.41
CA LEU A 68 -20.76 -5.64 -22.90
C LEU A 68 -19.29 -5.74 -23.29
N CYS A 69 -18.90 -5.01 -24.34
CA CYS A 69 -17.51 -4.89 -24.76
C CYS A 69 -17.14 -3.44 -24.96
N THR A 70 -15.92 -3.06 -24.62
CA THR A 70 -15.35 -1.77 -24.95
C THR A 70 -13.96 -1.94 -25.55
N LEU A 71 -13.58 -1.00 -26.42
CA LEU A 71 -12.26 -0.90 -27.05
C LEU A 71 -11.70 0.48 -26.80
N SER A 72 -10.47 0.57 -26.32
CA SER A 72 -9.74 1.83 -26.12
C SER A 72 -8.47 1.79 -26.95
N ARG A 73 -8.26 2.81 -27.77
CA ARG A 73 -7.12 2.88 -28.70
C ARG A 73 -5.94 3.64 -28.09
N ALA A 74 -4.75 3.19 -28.46
CA ALA A 74 -3.50 3.88 -28.14
C ALA A 74 -3.54 5.35 -28.61
N PRO A 75 -2.90 6.27 -27.88
CA PRO A 75 -2.26 6.11 -26.57
C PRO A 75 -3.23 6.29 -25.39
N ARG A 76 -4.53 6.50 -25.64
CA ARG A 76 -5.55 6.86 -24.65
C ARG A 76 -6.23 5.65 -24.00
N SER A 77 -5.43 4.70 -23.52
CA SER A 77 -5.86 3.51 -22.78
C SER A 77 -5.13 3.42 -21.43
N TYR A 78 -5.41 2.40 -20.63
CA TYR A 78 -4.72 2.15 -19.38
C TYR A 78 -3.23 1.87 -19.61
N THR A 79 -2.92 0.95 -20.51
CA THR A 79 -1.53 0.53 -20.80
C THR A 79 -0.80 1.44 -21.79
N GLY A 80 -1.51 2.37 -22.44
CA GLY A 80 -0.98 3.13 -23.58
C GLY A 80 -0.99 2.37 -24.92
N GLU A 81 -1.35 1.08 -24.92
CA GLU A 81 -1.58 0.22 -26.09
C GLU A 81 -3.07 0.19 -26.43
N ASP A 82 -3.44 -0.47 -27.53
CA ASP A 82 -4.84 -0.82 -27.75
C ASP A 82 -5.29 -1.81 -26.66
N THR A 83 -6.44 -1.53 -26.02
CA THR A 83 -7.00 -2.39 -24.98
C THR A 83 -8.46 -2.67 -25.23
N ALA A 84 -8.91 -3.85 -24.82
CA ALA A 84 -10.33 -4.20 -24.82
C ALA A 84 -10.75 -4.79 -23.47
N GLU A 85 -12.01 -4.61 -23.11
CA GLU A 85 -12.62 -5.26 -21.96
C GLU A 85 -13.94 -5.89 -22.35
N LEU A 86 -14.10 -7.16 -21.96
CA LEU A 86 -15.34 -7.92 -22.03
C LEU A 86 -15.93 -7.96 -20.62
N GLN A 87 -17.10 -7.34 -20.42
CA GLN A 87 -17.82 -7.30 -19.16
C GLN A 87 -18.90 -8.39 -19.19
N CYS A 88 -18.50 -9.60 -18.83
CA CYS A 88 -19.31 -10.81 -18.86
C CYS A 88 -20.08 -11.00 -17.55
N HIS A 89 -21.01 -11.96 -17.52
CA HIS A 89 -21.49 -12.50 -16.25
C HIS A 89 -20.32 -13.16 -15.50
N GLY A 90 -20.22 -12.93 -14.19
CA GLY A 90 -19.07 -13.31 -13.35
C GLY A 90 -19.01 -14.81 -13.02
N SER A 91 -19.30 -15.69 -13.97
CA SER A 91 -19.10 -17.12 -13.86
C SER A 91 -17.64 -17.47 -14.16
N PRO A 92 -16.91 -18.15 -13.27
CA PRO A 92 -15.54 -18.60 -13.54
C PRO A 92 -15.40 -19.44 -14.80
N VAL A 93 -16.45 -20.20 -15.16
CA VAL A 93 -16.49 -21.01 -16.38
C VAL A 93 -16.56 -20.12 -17.61
N VAL A 94 -17.44 -19.11 -17.61
CA VAL A 94 -17.58 -18.16 -18.75
C VAL A 94 -16.27 -17.38 -18.93
N LEU A 95 -15.70 -16.86 -17.87
CA LEU A 95 -14.46 -16.07 -17.93
C LEU A 95 -13.28 -16.91 -18.42
N ARG A 96 -13.17 -18.17 -17.99
CA ARG A 96 -12.14 -19.09 -18.47
C ARG A 96 -12.32 -19.39 -19.96
N SER A 97 -13.53 -19.73 -20.39
CA SER A 97 -13.81 -20.02 -21.82
C SER A 97 -13.56 -18.79 -22.71
N ALA A 98 -13.82 -17.57 -22.20
CA ALA A 98 -13.48 -16.34 -22.90
C ALA A 98 -11.95 -16.19 -23.08
N LEU A 99 -11.17 -16.48 -22.03
CA LEU A 99 -9.70 -16.47 -22.12
C LEU A 99 -9.18 -17.54 -23.09
N GLU A 100 -9.69 -18.76 -23.03
CA GLU A 100 -9.32 -19.86 -23.94
C GLU A 100 -9.56 -19.47 -25.41
N ALA A 101 -10.69 -18.82 -25.70
CA ALA A 101 -11.00 -18.33 -27.04
C ALA A 101 -10.02 -17.22 -27.49
N LEU A 102 -9.64 -16.31 -26.59
CA LEU A 102 -8.63 -15.27 -26.86
C LEU A 102 -7.25 -15.87 -27.12
N PHE A 103 -6.85 -16.89 -26.34
CA PHE A 103 -5.56 -17.57 -26.51
C PHE A 103 -5.49 -18.35 -27.81
N ALA A 104 -6.57 -19.01 -28.21
CA ALA A 104 -6.67 -19.72 -29.48
C ALA A 104 -6.45 -18.78 -30.70
N LEU A 105 -6.72 -17.47 -30.53
CA LEU A 105 -6.56 -16.46 -31.57
C LEU A 105 -5.27 -15.62 -31.44
N GLY A 106 -4.33 -16.02 -30.55
CA GLY A 106 -2.99 -15.47 -30.48
C GLY A 106 -2.72 -14.48 -29.34
N ALA A 107 -3.66 -14.27 -28.40
CA ALA A 107 -3.33 -13.68 -27.13
C ALA A 107 -2.58 -14.67 -26.23
N ARG A 108 -1.78 -14.18 -25.29
CA ARG A 108 -1.24 -15.02 -24.20
C ARG A 108 -1.77 -14.58 -22.85
N GLN A 109 -1.60 -15.45 -21.85
CA GLN A 109 -1.88 -15.10 -20.47
C GLN A 109 -0.98 -13.94 -20.02
N ALA A 110 -1.54 -12.92 -19.41
CA ALA A 110 -0.79 -11.86 -18.74
C ALA A 110 -0.08 -12.38 -17.50
N GLU A 111 1.13 -11.89 -17.26
CA GLU A 111 1.85 -12.07 -16.01
C GLU A 111 1.27 -11.20 -14.89
N ALA A 112 1.71 -11.43 -13.64
CA ALA A 112 1.34 -10.58 -12.51
C ALA A 112 1.79 -9.13 -12.77
N GLY A 113 0.88 -8.17 -12.58
CA GLY A 113 1.15 -6.74 -12.78
C GLY A 113 1.47 -6.29 -14.20
N GLU A 114 1.34 -7.15 -15.22
CA GLU A 114 1.83 -6.83 -16.57
C GLU A 114 1.10 -5.66 -17.23
N PHE A 115 -0.19 -5.48 -16.99
CA PHE A 115 -0.91 -4.32 -17.53
C PHE A 115 -0.38 -3.02 -16.93
N THR A 116 -0.10 -2.97 -15.63
CA THR A 116 0.46 -1.80 -14.95
C THR A 116 1.92 -1.59 -15.34
N LYS A 117 2.70 -2.67 -15.51
CA LYS A 117 4.07 -2.61 -16.04
C LYS A 117 4.10 -1.97 -17.43
N ARG A 118 3.20 -2.36 -18.34
CA ARG A 118 3.08 -1.76 -19.67
C ARG A 118 2.67 -0.29 -19.59
N ALA A 119 1.74 0.06 -18.70
CA ALA A 119 1.36 1.44 -18.46
C ALA A 119 2.56 2.30 -18.01
N PHE A 120 3.39 1.79 -17.12
CA PHE A 120 4.64 2.43 -16.70
C PHE A 120 5.64 2.57 -17.86
N LEU A 121 5.93 1.49 -18.58
CA LEU A 121 6.87 1.48 -19.70
C LEU A 121 6.44 2.42 -20.85
N ASN A 122 5.14 2.56 -21.06
CA ASN A 122 4.55 3.46 -22.06
C ASN A 122 4.34 4.89 -21.52
N GLY A 123 4.88 5.24 -20.36
CA GLY A 123 4.83 6.59 -19.80
C GLY A 123 3.42 7.06 -19.39
N ARG A 124 2.47 6.14 -19.16
CA ARG A 124 1.11 6.46 -18.67
C ARG A 124 1.09 6.82 -17.20
N MET A 125 2.02 6.28 -16.45
CA MET A 125 2.25 6.53 -15.03
C MET A 125 3.72 6.35 -14.70
N ASP A 126 4.19 6.94 -13.63
CA ASP A 126 5.52 6.69 -13.09
C ASP A 126 5.50 5.52 -12.09
N LEU A 127 6.66 5.18 -11.53
CA LEU A 127 6.78 4.03 -10.65
C LEU A 127 6.05 4.21 -9.31
N THR A 128 5.99 5.44 -8.78
CA THR A 128 5.25 5.72 -7.53
C THR A 128 3.74 5.58 -7.74
N GLN A 129 3.25 6.00 -8.90
CA GLN A 129 1.85 5.82 -9.30
C GLN A 129 1.53 4.34 -9.55
N ALA A 130 2.46 3.58 -10.14
CA ALA A 130 2.29 2.15 -10.35
C ALA A 130 2.20 1.40 -9.01
N GLU A 131 3.08 1.68 -8.05
CA GLU A 131 3.02 1.12 -6.70
C GLU A 131 1.69 1.44 -6.02
N ALA A 132 1.18 2.67 -6.15
CA ALA A 132 -0.09 3.10 -5.57
C ALA A 132 -1.32 2.32 -6.11
N VAL A 133 -1.21 1.67 -7.29
CA VAL A 133 -2.28 0.78 -7.78
C VAL A 133 -2.49 -0.41 -6.87
N VAL A 134 -1.42 -1.00 -6.33
CA VAL A 134 -1.52 -2.10 -5.35
C VAL A 134 -2.00 -1.58 -4.02
N ASP A 135 -1.43 -0.47 -3.55
CA ASP A 135 -1.78 0.14 -2.27
C ASP A 135 -3.28 0.46 -2.18
N ILE A 136 -3.91 0.93 -3.29
CA ILE A 136 -5.36 1.21 -3.30
C ILE A 136 -6.21 -0.07 -3.28
N ILE A 137 -5.72 -1.16 -3.88
CA ILE A 137 -6.42 -2.45 -3.88
C ILE A 137 -6.34 -3.10 -2.51
N ASP A 138 -5.19 -3.01 -1.86
CA ASP A 138 -4.90 -3.63 -0.57
C ASP A 138 -5.30 -2.73 0.62
N ALA A 139 -5.82 -1.53 0.36
CA ALA A 139 -6.19 -0.57 1.39
C ALA A 139 -7.29 -1.11 2.31
N GLU A 140 -6.98 -1.23 3.61
CA GLU A 140 -7.91 -1.74 4.64
C GLU A 140 -8.68 -0.60 5.36
N THR A 141 -8.23 0.65 5.19
CA THR A 141 -8.86 1.81 5.80
C THR A 141 -9.22 2.88 4.77
N PRO A 142 -10.27 3.70 5.01
CA PRO A 142 -10.58 4.83 4.13
C PRO A 142 -9.42 5.81 3.97
N LEU A 143 -8.59 5.96 5.00
CA LEU A 143 -7.42 6.81 4.98
C LEU A 143 -6.33 6.25 4.06
N ALA A 144 -6.03 4.95 4.17
CA ALA A 144 -5.08 4.26 3.29
C ALA A 144 -5.53 4.37 1.82
N ALA A 145 -6.81 4.10 1.54
CA ALA A 145 -7.38 4.22 0.20
C ALA A 145 -7.26 5.64 -0.37
N ARG A 146 -7.54 6.68 0.43
CA ARG A 146 -7.40 8.08 0.00
C ARG A 146 -5.95 8.45 -0.27
N ASN A 147 -5.01 8.04 0.60
CA ASN A 147 -3.59 8.28 0.38
C ASN A 147 -3.10 7.62 -0.92
N ALA A 148 -3.41 6.34 -1.12
CA ALA A 148 -3.06 5.60 -2.32
C ALA A 148 -3.69 6.22 -3.59
N ALA A 149 -4.96 6.64 -3.53
CA ALA A 149 -5.62 7.33 -4.64
C ALA A 149 -4.93 8.66 -5.00
N SER A 150 -4.47 9.42 -4.00
CA SER A 150 -3.74 10.66 -4.22
C SER A 150 -2.32 10.41 -4.77
N GLN A 151 -1.63 9.36 -4.31
CA GLN A 151 -0.35 8.94 -4.89
C GLN A 151 -0.53 8.48 -6.34
N LEU A 152 -1.57 7.70 -6.66
CA LEU A 152 -1.94 7.34 -8.02
C LEU A 152 -2.22 8.60 -8.87
N GLY A 153 -2.80 9.65 -8.29
CA GLY A 153 -2.95 10.97 -8.89
C GLY A 153 -1.65 11.77 -9.02
N GLY A 154 -0.49 11.23 -8.61
CA GLY A 154 0.84 11.80 -8.78
C GLY A 154 1.22 12.84 -7.72
N ALA A 155 0.70 12.78 -6.50
CA ALA A 155 1.02 13.74 -5.43
C ALA A 155 2.53 13.78 -5.11
N ILE A 156 3.14 12.62 -4.86
CA ILE A 156 4.58 12.50 -4.61
C ILE A 156 5.39 12.93 -5.83
N SER A 157 4.99 12.49 -7.01
CA SER A 157 5.69 12.79 -8.27
C SER A 157 5.75 14.28 -8.56
N ARG A 158 4.65 15.02 -8.37
CA ARG A 158 4.64 16.48 -8.57
C ARG A 158 5.62 17.18 -7.64
N ARG A 159 5.66 16.78 -6.36
CA ARG A 159 6.55 17.38 -5.35
C ARG A 159 8.02 17.12 -5.66
N THR A 160 8.36 15.90 -6.02
CA THR A 160 9.75 15.53 -6.36
C THR A 160 10.18 16.04 -7.73
N GLU A 161 9.29 16.17 -8.69
CA GLU A 161 9.55 16.74 -10.01
C GLU A 161 9.90 18.24 -9.95
N GLU A 162 9.29 18.97 -9.02
CA GLU A 162 9.65 20.37 -8.79
C GLU A 162 11.10 20.49 -8.33
N ILE A 163 11.50 19.65 -7.35
CA ILE A 163 12.89 19.60 -6.88
C ILE A 163 13.84 19.18 -8.00
N TYR A 164 13.49 18.12 -8.74
CA TYR A 164 14.28 17.63 -9.87
C TYR A 164 14.53 18.73 -10.90
N ARG A 165 13.51 19.49 -11.26
CA ARG A 165 13.60 20.60 -12.21
C ARG A 165 14.50 21.73 -11.70
N HIS A 166 14.46 22.07 -10.41
CA HIS A 166 15.35 23.05 -9.80
C HIS A 166 16.80 22.57 -9.87
N LEU A 167 17.07 21.31 -9.54
CA LEU A 167 18.42 20.73 -9.64
C LEU A 167 18.92 20.69 -11.09
N THR A 168 18.03 20.34 -12.06
CA THR A 168 18.38 20.40 -13.48
C THR A 168 18.85 21.79 -13.89
N HIS A 169 18.16 22.84 -13.41
CA HIS A 169 18.55 24.21 -13.71
C HIS A 169 19.93 24.55 -13.10
N ILE A 170 20.17 24.18 -11.85
CA ILE A 170 21.47 24.37 -11.19
C ILE A 170 22.57 23.62 -11.94
N CYS A 171 22.39 22.31 -12.21
CA CYS A 171 23.40 21.51 -12.93
C CYS A 171 23.67 22.05 -14.33
N SER A 172 22.63 22.44 -15.09
CA SER A 172 22.81 22.99 -16.43
C SER A 172 23.63 24.28 -16.41
N HIS A 173 23.44 25.15 -15.39
CA HIS A 173 24.24 26.36 -15.26
C HIS A 173 25.71 26.05 -14.89
N TYR A 174 25.92 25.11 -13.95
CA TYR A 174 27.27 24.67 -13.58
C TYR A 174 28.02 24.09 -14.79
N HIS A 175 27.38 23.19 -15.56
CA HIS A 175 27.98 22.68 -16.80
C HIS A 175 28.32 23.78 -17.78
N ALA A 176 27.40 24.73 -18.02
CA ALA A 176 27.65 25.81 -18.93
C ALA A 176 28.88 26.66 -18.56
N VAL A 177 29.03 26.99 -17.26
CA VAL A 177 30.21 27.75 -16.76
C VAL A 177 31.49 26.94 -16.83
N LEU A 178 31.45 25.64 -16.57
CA LEU A 178 32.62 24.77 -16.62
C LEU A 178 33.08 24.46 -18.04
N ASP A 179 32.14 24.22 -18.97
CA ASP A 179 32.43 23.82 -20.34
C ASP A 179 32.77 24.99 -21.24
N TYR A 180 32.28 26.22 -20.90
CA TYR A 180 32.43 27.44 -21.74
C TYR A 180 32.96 28.61 -20.91
N PRO A 181 34.19 28.48 -20.32
CA PRO A 181 34.75 29.51 -19.43
C PRO A 181 35.03 30.85 -20.12
N ASP A 182 35.11 30.86 -21.43
CA ASP A 182 35.40 32.08 -22.26
C ASP A 182 34.11 32.79 -22.74
N GLU A 183 32.92 32.24 -22.41
CA GLU A 183 31.64 32.84 -22.75
C GLU A 183 31.14 33.76 -21.62
N ASP A 184 30.40 34.81 -21.99
CA ASP A 184 29.81 35.79 -21.06
C ASP A 184 28.59 35.18 -20.31
N ILE A 185 28.79 34.01 -19.63
CA ILE A 185 27.77 33.35 -18.82
C ILE A 185 27.64 34.11 -17.50
N PRO A 186 26.41 34.44 -17.04
CA PRO A 186 26.21 35.09 -15.77
C PRO A 186 26.87 34.32 -14.63
N PRO A 187 27.57 34.98 -13.68
CA PRO A 187 28.21 34.30 -12.59
C PRO A 187 27.17 33.61 -11.69
N PHE A 188 27.60 32.55 -10.98
CA PHE A 188 26.75 31.84 -10.04
C PHE A 188 26.17 32.76 -8.98
N THR A 189 24.86 32.74 -8.84
CA THR A 189 24.15 33.37 -7.70
C THR A 189 24.10 32.38 -6.53
N LEU A 190 25.25 32.15 -5.87
CA LEU A 190 25.39 31.14 -4.81
C LEU A 190 24.31 31.25 -3.73
N ALA A 191 23.90 32.49 -3.38
CA ALA A 191 22.84 32.71 -2.40
C ALA A 191 21.46 32.18 -2.87
N GLU A 192 21.14 32.35 -4.16
CA GLU A 192 19.87 31.84 -4.73
C GLU A 192 19.88 30.31 -4.80
N TYR A 193 20.99 29.70 -5.23
CA TYR A 193 21.12 28.26 -5.26
C TYR A 193 21.08 27.65 -3.85
N ALA A 194 21.75 28.28 -2.89
CA ALA A 194 21.67 27.88 -1.48
C ALA A 194 20.22 27.91 -0.98
N ALA A 195 19.45 28.96 -1.29
CA ALA A 195 18.05 29.06 -0.92
C ALA A 195 17.17 27.97 -1.57
N VAL A 196 17.43 27.63 -2.83
CA VAL A 196 16.73 26.54 -3.55
C VAL A 196 17.06 25.17 -2.92
N LEU A 197 18.35 24.92 -2.62
CA LEU A 197 18.76 23.69 -1.95
C LEU A 197 18.14 23.57 -0.56
N ASP A 198 18.17 24.65 0.24
CA ASP A 198 17.56 24.69 1.58
C ASP A 198 16.05 24.46 1.53
N ALA A 199 15.36 24.98 0.53
CA ALA A 199 13.92 24.73 0.32
C ALA A 199 13.65 23.27 -0.08
N SER A 200 14.49 22.71 -0.96
CA SER A 200 14.41 21.31 -1.40
C SER A 200 14.68 20.35 -0.24
N ILE A 201 15.68 20.62 0.58
CA ILE A 201 16.00 19.85 1.79
C ILE A 201 14.80 19.83 2.74
N ARG A 202 14.24 20.99 3.09
CA ARG A 202 13.06 21.06 3.96
C ARG A 202 11.87 20.30 3.40
N SER A 203 11.66 20.38 2.09
CA SER A 203 10.57 19.64 1.42
C SER A 203 10.73 18.13 1.55
N LEU A 204 11.95 17.60 1.30
CA LEU A 204 12.22 16.17 1.42
C LEU A 204 12.22 15.69 2.87
N GLU A 205 12.69 16.51 3.84
CA GLU A 205 12.62 16.21 5.28
C GLU A 205 11.16 16.04 5.72
N GLN A 206 10.28 16.96 5.33
CA GLN A 206 8.85 16.85 5.62
C GLN A 206 8.23 15.60 5.01
N LEU A 207 8.59 15.28 3.77
CA LEU A 207 8.11 14.07 3.10
C LEU A 207 8.62 12.81 3.81
N LEU A 208 9.92 12.74 4.15
CA LEU A 208 10.51 11.60 4.83
C LEU A 208 9.93 11.39 6.25
N ALA A 209 9.61 12.47 6.96
CA ALA A 209 8.99 12.42 8.29
C ALA A 209 7.61 11.74 8.29
N THR A 210 6.95 11.64 7.12
CA THR A 210 5.66 10.94 7.01
C THR A 210 5.81 9.42 7.01
N PHE A 211 7.00 8.89 6.69
CA PHE A 211 7.20 7.48 6.41
C PHE A 211 6.87 6.55 7.59
N SER A 212 7.27 6.90 8.81
CA SER A 212 6.97 6.09 9.98
C SER A 212 5.47 5.87 10.20
N ARG A 213 4.67 6.92 9.93
CA ARG A 213 3.20 6.86 9.99
C ARG A 213 2.61 6.15 8.78
N GLY A 214 3.20 6.33 7.61
CA GLY A 214 2.77 5.67 6.37
C GLY A 214 2.89 4.15 6.43
N GLN A 215 3.88 3.61 7.11
CA GLN A 215 4.00 2.17 7.33
C GLN A 215 2.80 1.58 8.07
N PHE A 216 2.21 2.34 9.01
CA PHE A 216 1.01 1.88 9.71
C PHE A 216 -0.23 1.87 8.82
N LEU A 217 -0.29 2.78 7.82
CA LEU A 217 -1.37 2.80 6.83
C LEU A 217 -1.33 1.58 5.90
N GLU A 218 -0.14 1.17 5.47
CA GLU A 218 0.06 0.05 4.54
C GLU A 218 -0.01 -1.30 5.26
N LYS A 219 0.74 -1.44 6.36
CA LYS A 219 0.96 -2.74 7.02
C LYS A 219 0.08 -2.98 8.23
N GLY A 220 -0.62 -1.95 8.69
CA GLY A 220 -1.26 -1.99 10.00
C GLY A 220 -0.27 -2.01 11.16
N VAL A 221 -0.77 -1.87 12.38
CA VAL A 221 0.02 -1.89 13.61
C VAL A 221 0.11 -3.32 14.14
N ARG A 222 1.33 -3.87 14.24
CA ARG A 222 1.56 -5.18 14.86
C ARG A 222 1.20 -5.10 16.33
N THR A 223 0.17 -5.85 16.72
CA THR A 223 -0.45 -5.77 18.04
C THR A 223 -0.42 -7.13 18.74
N ALA A 224 0.11 -7.17 19.95
CA ALA A 224 0.02 -8.34 20.83
C ALA A 224 -1.06 -8.13 21.91
N ILE A 225 -1.90 -9.14 22.12
CA ILE A 225 -2.86 -9.17 23.23
C ILE A 225 -2.28 -10.05 24.34
N LEU A 226 -1.88 -9.42 25.44
CA LEU A 226 -1.31 -10.08 26.61
C LEU A 226 -2.33 -10.16 27.75
N GLY A 227 -2.13 -11.10 28.64
CA GLY A 227 -2.96 -11.26 29.84
C GLY A 227 -2.92 -12.70 30.34
N ARG A 228 -3.21 -12.88 31.61
CA ARG A 228 -3.25 -14.17 32.26
C ARG A 228 -4.32 -15.12 31.68
N PRO A 229 -4.30 -16.41 31.94
CA PRO A 229 -5.38 -17.31 31.59
C PRO A 229 -6.72 -16.79 32.14
N ASN A 230 -7.78 -16.90 31.33
CA ASN A 230 -9.15 -16.48 31.69
C ASN A 230 -9.35 -14.97 31.99
N ALA A 231 -8.38 -14.08 31.70
CA ALA A 231 -8.57 -12.63 31.77
C ALA A 231 -9.55 -12.10 30.71
N GLY A 232 -9.86 -12.92 29.71
CA GLY A 232 -10.79 -12.55 28.63
C GLY A 232 -10.12 -12.13 27.33
N LYS A 233 -8.86 -12.53 27.08
CA LYS A 233 -8.14 -12.26 25.84
C LYS A 233 -8.90 -12.70 24.60
N SER A 234 -9.35 -13.97 24.55
CA SER A 234 -10.13 -14.53 23.43
C SER A 234 -11.48 -13.84 23.26
N SER A 235 -12.11 -13.44 24.37
CA SER A 235 -13.36 -12.69 24.34
C SER A 235 -13.14 -11.27 23.79
N LEU A 236 -12.06 -10.61 24.20
CA LEU A 236 -11.69 -9.28 23.67
C LEU A 236 -11.34 -9.39 22.18
N LEU A 237 -10.53 -10.37 21.79
CA LEU A 237 -10.22 -10.63 20.38
C LEU A 237 -11.49 -10.80 19.53
N ASN A 238 -12.40 -11.67 19.97
CA ASN A 238 -13.66 -11.90 19.26
C ASN A 238 -14.56 -10.64 19.24
N ALA A 239 -14.53 -9.83 20.30
CA ALA A 239 -15.25 -8.58 20.35
C ALA A 239 -14.67 -7.57 19.34
N LEU A 240 -13.34 -7.46 19.25
CA LEU A 240 -12.64 -6.58 18.29
C LEU A 240 -12.90 -7.01 16.84
N LEU A 241 -12.79 -8.32 16.54
CA LEU A 241 -13.07 -8.86 15.22
C LEU A 241 -14.53 -8.70 14.77
N GLY A 242 -15.46 -8.55 15.71
CA GLY A 242 -16.88 -8.32 15.45
C GLY A 242 -17.31 -6.85 15.52
N TYR A 243 -16.44 -5.94 15.99
CA TYR A 243 -16.79 -4.55 16.27
C TYR A 243 -16.76 -3.67 15.01
N GLU A 244 -15.63 -3.58 14.38
CA GLU A 244 -15.46 -2.99 13.05
C GLU A 244 -14.75 -4.03 12.16
N ARG A 245 -15.52 -4.71 11.34
CA ARG A 245 -14.96 -5.72 10.44
C ARG A 245 -14.05 -5.01 9.43
N ALA A 246 -12.75 -5.23 9.49
CA ALA A 246 -11.90 -5.04 8.32
C ALA A 246 -12.55 -5.81 7.16
N ILE A 247 -12.70 -5.18 6.01
CA ILE A 247 -13.20 -5.86 4.81
C ILE A 247 -12.10 -6.86 4.42
N VAL A 248 -12.18 -8.06 5.00
CA VAL A 248 -11.31 -9.17 4.59
C VAL A 248 -11.81 -9.60 3.22
N THR A 249 -11.13 -9.21 2.18
CA THR A 249 -11.34 -9.78 0.85
C THR A 249 -10.75 -11.18 0.88
N ASP A 250 -11.60 -12.20 0.75
CA ASP A 250 -11.22 -13.59 0.48
C ASP A 250 -10.64 -13.70 -0.95
N ILE A 251 -9.52 -13.03 -1.21
CA ILE A 251 -8.79 -13.20 -2.47
C ILE A 251 -7.76 -14.31 -2.22
N PRO A 252 -7.92 -15.51 -2.82
CA PRO A 252 -6.93 -16.57 -2.72
C PRO A 252 -5.61 -16.08 -3.32
N GLY A 253 -4.55 -16.00 -2.50
CA GLY A 253 -3.20 -15.62 -2.95
C GLY A 253 -2.57 -14.42 -2.25
N THR A 254 -3.31 -13.62 -1.49
CA THR A 254 -2.76 -12.49 -0.71
C THR A 254 -2.28 -12.88 0.69
N THR A 255 -2.60 -14.09 1.17
CA THR A 255 -2.19 -14.59 2.49
C THR A 255 -0.98 -15.52 2.35
N ARG A 256 0.21 -14.98 2.13
CA ARG A 256 1.48 -15.73 2.27
C ARG A 256 2.07 -15.68 3.69
N ASP A 257 1.54 -14.85 4.56
CA ASP A 257 2.01 -14.72 5.94
C ASP A 257 1.08 -15.43 6.93
N THR A 258 1.70 -16.15 7.84
CA THR A 258 1.14 -16.91 8.96
C THR A 258 0.03 -16.18 9.70
N LEU A 259 -1.16 -16.81 9.80
CA LEU A 259 -2.22 -16.73 10.83
C LEU A 259 -2.33 -15.42 11.68
N SER A 260 -2.16 -14.25 11.09
CA SER A 260 -2.44 -12.99 11.76
C SER A 260 -3.88 -12.55 11.45
N GLU A 261 -4.72 -12.41 12.48
CA GLU A 261 -6.05 -11.82 12.32
C GLU A 261 -5.94 -10.30 12.25
N ARG A 262 -6.82 -9.66 11.48
CA ARG A 262 -6.82 -8.21 11.27
C ARG A 262 -8.14 -7.61 11.75
N CYS A 263 -8.07 -6.49 12.45
CA CYS A 263 -9.25 -5.72 12.83
C CYS A 263 -8.99 -4.23 12.71
N LEU A 264 -10.06 -3.45 12.58
CA LEU A 264 -10.01 -2.00 12.61
C LEU A 264 -10.44 -1.52 13.99
N LEU A 265 -9.66 -0.65 14.63
CA LEU A 265 -9.98 -0.10 15.95
C LEU A 265 -9.59 1.38 16.02
N GLY A 266 -10.57 2.25 16.23
CA GLY A 266 -10.37 3.70 16.21
C GLY A 266 -9.82 4.23 14.88
N GLY A 267 -10.16 3.60 13.75
CA GLY A 267 -9.65 3.94 12.42
C GLY A 267 -8.23 3.46 12.12
N VAL A 268 -7.60 2.72 13.05
CA VAL A 268 -6.26 2.14 12.89
C VAL A 268 -6.40 0.64 12.60
N ALA A 269 -5.77 0.17 11.52
CA ALA A 269 -5.69 -1.25 11.21
C ALA A 269 -4.71 -1.94 12.18
N LEU A 270 -5.19 -2.93 12.95
CA LEU A 270 -4.39 -3.74 13.86
C LEU A 270 -4.13 -5.11 13.25
N ARG A 271 -2.88 -5.53 13.27
CA ARG A 271 -2.42 -6.87 12.91
C ARG A 271 -2.16 -7.65 14.18
N LEU A 272 -3.08 -8.55 14.53
CA LEU A 272 -3.01 -9.32 15.77
C LEU A 272 -2.07 -10.51 15.55
N THR A 273 -0.93 -10.52 16.23
CA THR A 273 0.04 -11.62 16.21
C THR A 273 -0.30 -12.66 17.27
N ASP A 274 -0.09 -13.94 16.92
CA ASP A 274 -0.26 -15.13 17.78
C ASP A 274 -1.68 -15.37 18.32
N THR A 275 -2.66 -15.43 17.41
CA THR A 275 -4.04 -15.83 17.73
C THR A 275 -4.16 -17.34 18.05
N ALA A 276 -3.17 -18.16 17.67
CA ALA A 276 -3.17 -19.61 17.94
C ALA A 276 -3.07 -19.90 19.44
N GLY A 277 -2.24 -19.17 20.20
CA GLY A 277 -2.17 -19.30 21.66
C GLY A 277 -3.40 -18.81 22.42
N VAL A 278 -4.23 -17.97 21.77
CA VAL A 278 -5.47 -17.42 22.35
C VAL A 278 -6.66 -18.39 22.18
N ARG A 279 -6.60 -19.30 21.19
CA ARG A 279 -7.69 -20.25 20.86
C ARG A 279 -7.51 -21.65 21.46
N GLU A 280 -6.31 -22.05 21.87
CA GLU A 280 -6.09 -23.38 22.47
C GLU A 280 -6.44 -23.37 23.96
N THR A 281 -7.39 -24.21 24.29
CA THR A 281 -7.87 -24.52 25.64
C THR A 281 -6.79 -25.19 26.47
N ALA A 282 -6.84 -24.89 27.78
CA ALA A 282 -6.10 -25.51 28.88
C ALA A 282 -5.76 -26.98 28.65
N ASP A 283 -4.49 -27.25 28.55
CA ASP A 283 -3.72 -28.36 29.10
C ASP A 283 -2.51 -28.65 28.20
N ALA A 284 -1.36 -28.53 28.80
CA ALA A 284 -0.02 -28.80 28.27
C ALA A 284 0.63 -27.67 27.45
N VAL A 285 1.54 -27.00 28.09
CA VAL A 285 2.69 -26.20 27.63
C VAL A 285 2.72 -24.77 28.21
N GLU A 286 2.75 -24.66 29.50
CA GLU A 286 2.91 -23.41 30.25
C GLU A 286 4.24 -22.70 29.90
N SER A 287 5.33 -23.43 29.67
CA SER A 287 6.64 -22.86 29.33
C SER A 287 6.74 -22.32 27.90
N LEU A 288 6.16 -23.01 26.91
CA LEU A 288 6.10 -22.55 25.49
C LEU A 288 5.18 -21.32 25.33
N GLY A 289 4.19 -21.16 26.20
CA GLY A 289 3.29 -20.01 26.21
C GLY A 289 3.99 -18.72 26.65
N VAL A 290 4.90 -18.79 27.63
CA VAL A 290 5.64 -17.62 28.13
C VAL A 290 6.67 -17.15 27.09
N GLU A 291 7.44 -18.05 26.49
CA GLU A 291 8.42 -17.67 25.45
C GLU A 291 7.76 -17.02 24.25
N ARG A 292 6.62 -17.54 23.79
CA ARG A 292 5.82 -16.94 22.70
C ARG A 292 5.29 -15.56 23.07
N ALA A 293 4.79 -15.40 24.30
CA ALA A 293 4.28 -14.11 24.77
C ALA A 293 5.40 -13.06 24.87
N VAL A 294 6.61 -13.47 25.26
CA VAL A 294 7.81 -12.61 25.26
C VAL A 294 8.14 -12.17 23.85
N ALA A 295 8.26 -13.11 22.90
CA ALA A 295 8.57 -12.81 21.51
C ALA A 295 7.49 -11.91 20.89
N ALA A 296 6.21 -12.20 21.14
CA ALA A 296 5.10 -11.37 20.66
C ALA A 296 5.14 -9.94 21.21
N ALA A 297 5.52 -9.75 22.48
CA ALA A 297 5.66 -8.43 23.09
C ALA A 297 6.84 -7.64 22.50
N GLU A 298 7.97 -8.32 22.23
CA GLU A 298 9.18 -7.70 21.67
C GLU A 298 9.01 -7.32 20.18
N GLU A 299 8.23 -8.08 19.42
CA GLU A 299 7.96 -7.80 18.02
C GLU A 299 6.78 -6.83 17.81
N ALA A 300 5.93 -6.66 18.82
CA ALA A 300 4.76 -5.81 18.74
C ALA A 300 5.13 -4.31 18.73
N GLN A 301 4.34 -3.54 17.99
CA GLN A 301 4.35 -2.08 18.02
C GLN A 301 3.32 -1.53 19.02
N LEU A 302 2.33 -2.34 19.36
CA LEU A 302 1.31 -2.08 20.37
C LEU A 302 1.10 -3.34 21.22
N VAL A 303 1.08 -3.19 22.53
CA VAL A 303 0.58 -4.22 23.46
C VAL A 303 -0.75 -3.78 24.05
N ILE A 304 -1.76 -4.64 23.93
CA ILE A 304 -3.02 -4.51 24.67
C ILE A 304 -2.98 -5.55 25.80
N ALA A 305 -2.71 -5.07 27.03
CA ALA A 305 -2.65 -5.94 28.21
C ALA A 305 -4.02 -6.05 28.88
N VAL A 306 -4.55 -7.26 28.98
CA VAL A 306 -5.90 -7.55 29.49
C VAL A 306 -5.82 -7.99 30.94
N PHE A 307 -6.46 -7.24 31.84
CA PHE A 307 -6.55 -7.50 33.27
C PHE A 307 -7.99 -7.76 33.70
N ASP A 308 -8.20 -8.73 34.61
CA ASP A 308 -9.52 -9.11 35.08
C ASP A 308 -9.90 -8.29 36.34
N LEU A 309 -10.86 -7.37 36.22
CA LEU A 309 -11.35 -6.57 37.33
C LEU A 309 -12.14 -7.37 38.38
N SER A 310 -12.69 -8.52 38.02
CA SER A 310 -13.62 -9.29 38.88
C SER A 310 -12.93 -10.14 39.95
N ARG A 311 -11.59 -10.19 39.98
CA ARG A 311 -10.78 -10.97 40.89
C ARG A 311 -9.64 -10.16 41.50
N PRO A 312 -9.13 -10.54 42.70
CA PRO A 312 -7.98 -9.85 43.30
C PRO A 312 -6.75 -9.88 42.39
N TRP A 313 -5.95 -8.82 42.44
CA TRP A 313 -4.64 -8.73 41.80
C TRP A 313 -3.68 -9.76 42.42
N ASP A 314 -2.87 -10.44 41.57
CA ASP A 314 -1.87 -11.40 42.03
C ASP A 314 -0.58 -11.36 41.18
N ALA A 315 0.36 -12.27 41.47
CA ALA A 315 1.67 -12.34 40.82
C ALA A 315 1.60 -12.60 39.30
N GLU A 316 0.54 -13.22 38.77
CA GLU A 316 0.36 -13.41 37.33
C GLU A 316 0.06 -12.06 36.65
N ASP A 317 -0.68 -11.16 37.31
CA ASP A 317 -0.94 -9.81 36.80
C ASP A 317 0.34 -8.96 36.81
N ASP A 318 1.21 -9.13 37.84
CA ASP A 318 2.54 -8.47 37.88
C ASP A 318 3.43 -8.98 36.73
N ALA A 319 3.37 -10.26 36.37
CA ALA A 319 4.11 -10.84 35.25
C ALA A 319 3.62 -10.27 33.90
N VAL A 320 2.30 -10.12 33.72
CA VAL A 320 1.73 -9.50 32.53
C VAL A 320 2.17 -8.03 32.40
N LEU A 321 2.19 -7.31 33.51
CA LEU A 321 2.65 -5.92 33.57
C LEU A 321 4.11 -5.81 33.12
N ALA A 322 5.01 -6.62 33.72
CA ALA A 322 6.43 -6.65 33.37
C ALA A 322 6.67 -7.03 31.90
N LEU A 323 5.82 -7.91 31.34
CA LEU A 323 5.90 -8.28 29.94
C LEU A 323 5.44 -7.14 29.02
N ALA A 324 4.36 -6.44 29.39
CA ALA A 324 3.87 -5.29 28.62
C ALA A 324 4.89 -4.13 28.57
N GLU A 325 5.70 -3.95 29.60
CA GLU A 325 6.75 -2.93 29.67
C GLU A 325 7.88 -3.09 28.63
N ARG A 326 7.97 -4.26 27.99
CA ARG A 326 8.91 -4.49 26.87
C ARG A 326 8.51 -3.78 25.56
N CYS A 327 7.23 -3.43 25.42
CA CYS A 327 6.74 -2.68 24.28
C CYS A 327 6.72 -1.18 24.57
N ALA A 328 7.09 -0.38 23.58
CA ALA A 328 7.13 1.09 23.72
C ALA A 328 5.72 1.70 23.86
N VAL A 329 4.72 1.16 23.14
CA VAL A 329 3.32 1.60 23.22
C VAL A 329 2.48 0.50 23.84
N ARG A 330 1.83 0.83 24.95
CA ARG A 330 1.08 -0.14 25.72
C ARG A 330 -0.22 0.44 26.29
N ILE A 331 -1.31 -0.28 26.08
CA ILE A 331 -2.66 0.08 26.54
C ILE A 331 -3.16 -1.03 27.46
N ALA A 332 -3.68 -0.67 28.63
CA ALA A 332 -4.32 -1.60 29.53
C ALA A 332 -5.82 -1.68 29.25
N ALA A 333 -6.33 -2.91 29.08
CA ALA A 333 -7.75 -3.22 29.03
C ALA A 333 -8.17 -3.86 30.37
N ALA A 334 -8.72 -3.06 31.26
CA ALA A 334 -9.32 -3.52 32.53
C ALA A 334 -10.68 -4.15 32.21
N ASN A 335 -10.68 -5.46 31.99
CA ASN A 335 -11.80 -6.23 31.46
C ASN A 335 -12.73 -6.76 32.57
N LYS A 336 -13.92 -7.22 32.17
CA LYS A 336 -15.01 -7.72 32.99
C LYS A 336 -15.61 -6.63 33.88
N SER A 337 -15.75 -5.43 33.33
CA SER A 337 -16.42 -4.31 34.02
C SER A 337 -17.92 -4.55 34.27
N ASP A 338 -18.50 -5.60 33.68
CA ASP A 338 -19.84 -6.12 33.97
C ASP A 338 -19.93 -6.82 35.32
N CYS A 339 -18.81 -7.11 35.96
CA CYS A 339 -18.72 -7.70 37.29
C CYS A 339 -18.28 -6.66 38.32
N ALA A 340 -18.54 -6.94 39.61
CA ALA A 340 -18.07 -6.09 40.71
C ALA A 340 -16.54 -6.04 40.76
N PRO A 341 -15.90 -4.87 40.71
CA PRO A 341 -14.45 -4.76 40.71
C PRO A 341 -13.86 -5.16 42.07
N ARG A 342 -12.71 -5.84 42.04
CA ARG A 342 -11.95 -6.27 43.22
C ARG A 342 -10.67 -5.45 43.44
N TRP A 343 -10.31 -4.60 42.51
CA TRP A 343 -9.19 -3.68 42.57
C TRP A 343 -9.47 -2.43 41.70
N ASP A 344 -8.71 -1.35 41.92
CA ASP A 344 -8.87 -0.09 41.19
C ASP A 344 -7.98 -0.06 39.94
N ALA A 345 -8.58 0.14 38.78
CA ALA A 345 -7.88 0.25 37.50
C ALA A 345 -6.89 1.43 37.44
N ALA A 346 -7.06 2.45 38.27
CA ALA A 346 -6.13 3.59 38.38
C ALA A 346 -4.70 3.15 38.73
N ARG A 347 -4.51 1.98 39.35
CA ARG A 347 -3.20 1.36 39.61
C ARG A 347 -2.35 1.21 38.35
N LEU A 348 -2.97 0.98 37.19
CA LEU A 348 -2.28 0.77 35.91
C LEU A 348 -1.78 2.06 35.26
N SER A 349 -2.27 3.24 35.70
CA SER A 349 -1.97 4.53 35.04
C SER A 349 -0.49 4.93 35.10
N ALA A 350 0.30 4.37 36.04
CA ALA A 350 1.73 4.61 36.11
C ALA A 350 2.56 3.77 35.10
N HIS A 351 1.96 2.71 34.53
CA HIS A 351 2.65 1.70 33.73
C HIS A 351 2.16 1.66 32.27
N PHE A 352 1.05 2.28 31.94
CA PHE A 352 0.42 2.25 30.62
C PHE A 352 0.14 3.65 30.09
N ASP A 353 0.27 3.83 28.79
CA ASP A 353 -0.04 5.08 28.11
C ASP A 353 -1.54 5.43 28.21
N SER A 354 -2.38 4.40 28.28
CA SER A 354 -3.82 4.54 28.49
C SER A 354 -4.38 3.33 29.24
N VAL A 355 -5.41 3.57 30.06
CA VAL A 355 -6.16 2.53 30.79
C VAL A 355 -7.63 2.62 30.39
N CYS A 356 -8.14 1.55 29.76
CA CYS A 356 -9.51 1.46 29.30
C CYS A 356 -10.30 0.43 30.11
N ILE A 357 -11.43 0.83 30.66
CA ILE A 357 -12.36 -0.06 31.35
C ILE A 357 -13.29 -0.67 30.31
N VAL A 358 -13.25 -2.00 30.16
CA VAL A 358 -13.98 -2.70 29.09
C VAL A 358 -14.77 -3.90 29.65
N SER A 359 -15.84 -4.27 28.98
CA SER A 359 -16.42 -5.60 29.06
C SER A 359 -16.43 -6.23 27.67
N ALA A 360 -15.53 -7.16 27.45
CA ALA A 360 -15.50 -7.91 26.20
C ALA A 360 -16.76 -8.74 25.96
N LYS A 361 -17.43 -9.16 27.05
CA LYS A 361 -18.68 -9.91 27.00
C LYS A 361 -19.86 -9.03 26.55
N GLU A 362 -20.03 -7.88 27.17
CA GLU A 362 -21.13 -6.93 26.87
C GLU A 362 -20.75 -5.94 25.72
N LYS A 363 -19.52 -6.03 25.19
CA LYS A 363 -18.95 -5.15 24.14
C LYS A 363 -19.00 -3.67 24.52
N THR A 364 -18.80 -3.33 25.79
CA THR A 364 -18.74 -1.96 26.28
C THR A 364 -17.30 -1.50 26.50
N GLY A 365 -17.04 -0.19 26.35
CA GLY A 365 -15.71 0.40 26.52
C GLY A 365 -14.77 0.19 25.32
N LEU A 366 -15.20 -0.46 24.23
CA LEU A 366 -14.40 -0.66 23.04
C LEU A 366 -14.13 0.65 22.30
N ASP A 367 -15.07 1.61 22.36
CA ASP A 367 -14.87 2.97 21.81
C ASP A 367 -13.71 3.69 22.52
N ALA A 368 -13.64 3.57 23.87
CA ALA A 368 -12.55 4.16 24.64
C ALA A 368 -11.20 3.51 24.30
N LEU A 369 -11.18 2.19 24.10
CA LEU A 369 -10.00 1.46 23.65
C LEU A 369 -9.61 1.92 22.23
N GLY A 370 -10.57 2.11 21.32
CA GLY A 370 -10.35 2.65 19.99
C GLY A 370 -9.77 4.07 20.01
N ALA A 371 -10.31 4.94 20.86
CA ALA A 371 -9.79 6.30 21.04
C ALA A 371 -8.34 6.29 21.58
N ALA A 372 -8.01 5.38 22.51
CA ALA A 372 -6.65 5.22 23.02
C ALA A 372 -5.67 4.75 21.95
N VAL A 373 -6.09 3.81 21.10
CA VAL A 373 -5.28 3.35 19.96
C VAL A 373 -5.07 4.50 18.95
N ALA A 374 -6.12 5.24 18.60
CA ALA A 374 -6.03 6.38 17.69
C ALA A 374 -5.12 7.49 18.23
N ALA A 375 -5.12 7.72 19.56
CA ALA A 375 -4.23 8.69 20.21
C ALA A 375 -2.75 8.22 20.20
N ALA A 376 -2.52 6.91 20.37
CA ALA A 376 -1.17 6.33 20.33
C ALA A 376 -0.59 6.29 18.91
N PHE A 377 -1.43 6.15 17.90
CA PHE A 377 -1.05 6.13 16.48
C PHE A 377 -1.77 7.25 15.71
N PRO A 378 -1.44 8.53 15.97
CA PRO A 378 -2.10 9.63 15.33
C PRO A 378 -1.86 9.60 13.82
N MET A 379 -2.93 9.39 13.08
CA MET A 379 -2.89 9.41 11.63
C MET A 379 -2.97 10.86 11.15
N PRO A 380 -2.15 11.27 10.17
CA PRO A 380 -2.24 12.61 9.62
C PRO A 380 -3.61 12.81 8.97
N GLU A 381 -4.14 14.02 9.04
CA GLU A 381 -5.28 14.38 8.21
C GLU A 381 -4.85 14.28 6.74
N ALA A 382 -5.48 13.35 6.01
CA ALA A 382 -4.99 12.87 4.71
C ALA A 382 -5.45 13.75 3.54
N ASP A 383 -5.36 15.06 3.66
CA ASP A 383 -5.78 15.95 2.56
C ASP A 383 -4.71 16.12 1.46
N SER A 384 -3.43 15.82 1.73
CA SER A 384 -2.35 16.02 0.74
C SER A 384 -1.99 14.76 -0.07
N GLY A 385 -2.23 13.54 0.47
CA GLY A 385 -1.79 12.28 -0.18
C GLY A 385 -0.28 12.15 -0.36
N GLU A 386 0.49 12.91 0.41
CA GLU A 386 1.95 12.93 0.35
C GLU A 386 2.58 12.11 1.48
N ILE A 387 1.91 11.04 1.90
CA ILE A 387 2.44 10.15 2.95
C ILE A 387 3.19 9.01 2.27
N LEU A 388 4.50 8.91 2.52
CA LEU A 388 5.30 7.78 2.05
C LEU A 388 4.90 6.50 2.78
N THR A 389 4.51 5.48 2.05
CA THR A 389 4.16 4.16 2.57
C THR A 389 5.27 3.15 2.31
N ASN A 390 5.94 3.24 1.17
CA ASN A 390 6.88 2.27 0.66
C ASN A 390 8.32 2.56 1.11
N ALA A 391 9.03 1.51 1.58
CA ALA A 391 10.43 1.60 2.04
C ALA A 391 11.39 2.02 0.90
N ARG A 392 11.16 1.58 -0.33
CA ARG A 392 11.96 1.97 -1.51
C ARG A 392 11.85 3.48 -1.75
N GLN A 393 10.62 4.02 -1.66
CA GLN A 393 10.38 5.46 -1.82
C GLN A 393 11.09 6.26 -0.73
N ALA A 394 10.98 5.82 0.53
CA ALA A 394 11.64 6.47 1.67
C ALA A 394 13.17 6.42 1.54
N ASP A 395 13.74 5.31 1.04
CA ASP A 395 15.17 5.19 0.80
C ASP A 395 15.65 6.13 -0.31
N ALA A 396 14.93 6.22 -1.40
CA ALA A 396 15.24 7.15 -2.49
C ALA A 396 15.21 8.61 -2.01
N VAL A 397 14.20 8.99 -1.22
CA VAL A 397 14.09 10.33 -0.62
C VAL A 397 15.24 10.58 0.36
N ARG A 398 15.62 9.59 1.18
CA ARG A 398 16.75 9.71 2.13
C ARG A 398 18.06 9.95 1.40
N ARG A 399 18.35 9.17 0.36
CA ARG A 399 19.57 9.35 -0.46
C ARG A 399 19.60 10.72 -1.13
N ALA A 400 18.48 11.15 -1.73
CA ALA A 400 18.39 12.48 -2.32
C ALA A 400 18.65 13.57 -1.28
N LEU A 401 18.15 13.43 -0.05
CA LEU A 401 18.37 14.35 1.05
C LEU A 401 19.85 14.41 1.50
N GLU A 402 20.53 13.26 1.56
CA GLU A 402 21.96 13.18 1.87
C GLU A 402 22.80 13.93 0.83
N TYR A 403 22.56 13.70 -0.44
CA TYR A 403 23.21 14.42 -1.53
C TYR A 403 22.93 15.92 -1.50
N LEU A 404 21.68 16.36 -1.29
CA LEU A 404 21.37 17.80 -1.20
C LEU A 404 22.08 18.48 -0.03
N ARG A 405 22.22 17.81 1.11
CA ARG A 405 22.98 18.31 2.25
C ARG A 405 24.47 18.40 1.91
N GLY A 406 25.03 17.40 1.22
CA GLY A 406 26.40 17.42 0.69
C GLY A 406 26.63 18.59 -0.25
N ALA A 407 25.74 18.83 -1.21
CA ALA A 407 25.80 19.99 -2.11
C ALA A 407 25.77 21.31 -1.34
N ARG A 408 24.89 21.42 -0.34
CA ARG A 408 24.76 22.61 0.51
C ARG A 408 26.00 22.89 1.35
N GLU A 409 26.61 21.83 1.91
CA GLU A 409 27.86 21.89 2.67
C GLU A 409 29.06 22.26 1.77
N ALA A 410 29.16 21.66 0.59
CA ALA A 410 30.21 21.99 -0.40
C ALA A 410 30.15 23.45 -0.82
N MET A 411 28.95 23.99 -1.06
CA MET A 411 28.76 25.41 -1.33
C MET A 411 29.19 26.32 -0.16
N ALA A 412 28.80 25.92 1.06
CA ALA A 412 29.14 26.70 2.26
C ALA A 412 30.63 26.70 2.55
N ALA A 413 31.33 25.60 2.28
CA ALA A 413 32.77 25.44 2.44
C ALA A 413 33.59 26.09 1.31
N GLY A 414 32.96 26.57 0.25
CA GLY A 414 33.60 27.13 -0.94
C GLY A 414 34.38 26.12 -1.76
N PHE A 415 33.90 24.85 -1.79
CA PHE A 415 34.51 23.84 -2.64
C PHE A 415 34.35 24.17 -4.13
N ALA A 416 35.16 23.53 -4.97
CA ALA A 416 35.08 23.70 -6.41
C ALA A 416 33.69 23.36 -6.95
N PRO A 417 33.25 24.04 -8.04
CA PRO A 417 31.91 23.85 -8.63
C PRO A 417 31.55 22.41 -8.97
N ASP A 418 32.52 21.61 -9.42
CA ASP A 418 32.36 20.20 -9.75
C ASP A 418 31.95 19.33 -8.54
N ALA A 419 32.37 19.67 -7.34
CA ALA A 419 31.92 18.98 -6.12
C ALA A 419 30.41 19.21 -5.85
N VAL A 420 29.94 20.45 -6.03
CA VAL A 420 28.50 20.78 -5.90
C VAL A 420 27.69 20.09 -7.00
N LEU A 421 28.22 20.08 -8.23
CA LEU A 421 27.59 19.43 -9.37
C LEU A 421 27.39 17.92 -9.13
N THR A 422 28.46 17.23 -8.68
CA THR A 422 28.41 15.79 -8.39
C THR A 422 27.32 15.45 -7.35
N GLU A 423 27.20 16.25 -6.31
CA GLU A 423 26.18 16.06 -5.28
C GLU A 423 24.75 16.34 -5.82
N CYS A 424 24.58 17.39 -6.63
CA CYS A 424 23.30 17.69 -7.26
C CYS A 424 22.86 16.58 -8.22
N GLU A 425 23.79 16.04 -9.02
CA GLU A 425 23.54 14.92 -9.93
C GLU A 425 23.17 13.64 -9.15
N GLY A 426 23.86 13.36 -8.04
CA GLY A 426 23.53 12.25 -7.15
C GLY A 426 22.11 12.37 -6.57
N ALA A 427 21.69 13.60 -6.21
CA ALA A 427 20.32 13.85 -5.76
C ALA A 427 19.30 13.64 -6.88
N MET A 428 19.61 14.06 -8.11
CA MET A 428 18.76 13.84 -9.29
C MET A 428 18.61 12.35 -9.61
N ASP A 429 19.68 11.56 -9.52
CA ASP A 429 19.65 10.12 -9.72
C ASP A 429 18.78 9.42 -8.66
N ALA A 430 18.90 9.82 -7.40
CA ALA A 430 18.07 9.29 -6.32
C ALA A 430 16.58 9.61 -6.52
N LEU A 431 16.24 10.84 -6.94
CA LEU A 431 14.86 11.23 -7.29
C LEU A 431 14.40 10.54 -8.57
N GLY A 432 15.31 10.31 -9.53
CA GLY A 432 15.05 9.52 -10.73
C GLY A 432 14.68 8.07 -10.41
N ALA A 433 15.34 7.47 -9.43
CA ALA A 433 15.01 6.14 -8.94
C ALA A 433 13.63 6.10 -8.27
N LEU A 434 13.19 7.18 -7.61
CA LEU A 434 11.85 7.28 -7.04
C LEU A 434 10.76 7.18 -8.12
N SER A 435 10.88 7.96 -9.18
CA SER A 435 9.92 8.00 -10.29
C SER A 435 10.08 6.86 -11.31
N GLY A 436 11.18 6.10 -11.24
CA GLY A 436 11.50 5.02 -12.18
C GLY A 436 12.29 5.44 -13.41
N ARG A 437 12.79 6.69 -13.48
CA ARG A 437 13.61 7.17 -14.63
C ARG A 437 14.95 6.47 -14.74
N SER A 438 15.53 6.01 -13.64
CA SER A 438 16.84 5.37 -13.55
C SER A 438 16.80 3.97 -12.92
N VAL A 439 15.63 3.32 -12.89
CA VAL A 439 15.46 2.00 -12.26
C VAL A 439 15.85 0.89 -13.22
N ARG A 440 16.62 -0.09 -12.72
CA ARG A 440 17.03 -1.28 -13.47
C ARG A 440 15.84 -2.21 -13.71
N GLU A 441 15.90 -2.97 -14.79
CA GLU A 441 14.79 -3.84 -15.23
C GLU A 441 14.48 -4.95 -14.21
N ASP A 442 15.50 -5.50 -13.52
CA ASP A 442 15.33 -6.51 -12.47
C ASP A 442 14.50 -5.98 -11.27
N VAL A 443 14.75 -4.75 -10.83
CA VAL A 443 13.98 -4.09 -9.75
C VAL A 443 12.54 -3.83 -10.19
N THR A 444 12.36 -3.38 -11.42
CA THR A 444 11.04 -3.18 -12.01
C THR A 444 10.24 -4.49 -12.01
N GLN A 445 10.86 -5.59 -12.42
CA GLN A 445 10.23 -6.91 -12.44
C GLN A 445 9.84 -7.40 -11.05
N GLU A 446 10.67 -7.17 -10.04
CA GLU A 446 10.35 -7.53 -8.64
C GLU A 446 9.12 -6.75 -8.13
N ILE A 447 9.06 -5.43 -8.38
CA ILE A 447 7.93 -4.60 -7.98
C ILE A 447 6.63 -5.16 -8.57
N PHE A 448 6.59 -5.42 -9.88
CA PHE A 448 5.37 -5.89 -10.55
C PHE A 448 5.02 -7.35 -10.22
N SER A 449 5.95 -8.18 -9.77
CA SER A 449 5.67 -9.55 -9.33
C SER A 449 4.74 -9.64 -8.11
N ARG A 450 4.60 -8.56 -7.35
CA ARG A 450 3.71 -8.46 -6.18
C ARG A 450 2.25 -8.19 -6.55
N PHE A 451 1.99 -7.84 -7.80
CA PHE A 451 0.64 -7.53 -8.28
C PHE A 451 -0.16 -8.80 -8.56
N CYS A 452 -1.49 -8.66 -8.58
CA CYS A 452 -2.36 -9.72 -9.06
C CYS A 452 -2.32 -9.82 -10.58
N VAL A 453 -2.55 -11.03 -11.12
CA VAL A 453 -2.76 -11.24 -12.57
C VAL A 453 -4.02 -10.47 -12.99
N GLY A 454 -3.94 -9.71 -14.07
CA GLY A 454 -5.05 -8.87 -14.55
C GLY A 454 -4.95 -7.39 -14.19
N LYS A 455 -3.87 -7.01 -13.47
CA LYS A 455 -3.54 -5.60 -13.13
C LYS A 455 -2.25 -5.14 -13.80
#